data_bc78fce4d045a3003d68bf5456ed2433
#
_entry.id   bc78fce4d045a3003d68bf5456ed2433
#
_cell.length_a   1.000
_cell.length_b   1.000
_cell.length_c   1.000
_cell.angle_alpha   90.00
_cell.angle_beta   90.00
_cell.angle_gamma   90.00
#
_symmetry.space_group_name_H-M   'P 1'
#
loop_
_entity.id
_entity.type
_entity.pdbx_description
1 polymer ?
#
loop_
_entity_poly.entity_id
_entity_poly.type
_entity_poly.pdbx_seq_one_letter_code
_entity_poly.pdbx_strand_id
1 'polypeptide(L)'
;DIGNLKNASLLYGKSVNEDLQSGQGHLFAAHLKETIPDHYREIPFGTGHTEYTENIEKLKELGVRMFVGEFWYTGNKEWKNDVKDAALFLRNKLDPVFEEVTA
;
A
#
# COMPACT_ATOMS: atom_id res chain seq x y z
N ASP A 1 7.56 0.92 0.07
CA ASP A 1 6.43 1.53 0.77
C ASP A 1 5.68 2.46 -0.18
N ILE A 2 4.49 2.04 -0.60
CA ILE A 2 3.72 2.80 -1.60
C ILE A 2 3.13 4.10 -1.04
N GLY A 3 2.88 4.18 0.26
CA GLY A 3 2.42 5.43 0.88
C GLY A 3 3.51 6.49 0.89
N ASN A 4 4.72 6.11 1.25
CA ASN A 4 5.87 7.01 1.19
C ASN A 4 6.19 7.44 -0.24
N LEU A 5 6.09 6.52 -1.19
CA LEU A 5 6.30 6.85 -2.61
C LEU A 5 5.24 7.83 -3.11
N LYS A 6 4.00 7.72 -2.64
CA LYS A 6 2.96 8.67 -3.03
C LYS A 6 3.31 10.09 -2.58
N ASN A 7 3.79 10.26 -1.36
CA ASN A 7 4.24 11.59 -0.90
C ASN A 7 5.47 12.06 -1.69
N ALA A 8 6.41 11.17 -1.99
CA ALA A 8 7.57 11.52 -2.81
C ALA A 8 7.15 11.95 -4.22
N SER A 9 6.10 11.34 -4.79
CA SER A 9 5.62 11.66 -6.13
C SER A 9 5.17 13.13 -6.26
N LEU A 10 4.67 13.71 -5.16
CA LEU A 10 4.26 15.11 -5.13
C LEU A 10 5.46 16.06 -5.24
N LEU A 11 6.63 15.60 -4.82
CA LEU A 11 7.87 16.41 -4.84
C LEU A 11 8.60 16.28 -6.18
N TYR A 12 8.60 15.10 -6.77
CA TYR A 12 9.43 14.80 -7.94
C TYR A 12 8.66 14.74 -9.26
N GLY A 13 7.33 14.82 -9.22
CA GLY A 13 6.50 14.80 -10.41
C GLY A 13 6.41 13.46 -11.12
N LYS A 14 6.90 12.39 -10.51
CA LYS A 14 6.78 11.02 -11.03
C LYS A 14 5.66 10.29 -10.29
N SER A 15 4.90 9.46 -11.00
CA SER A 15 3.91 8.61 -10.36
C SER A 15 4.58 7.50 -9.55
N VAL A 16 3.85 6.94 -8.58
CA VAL A 16 4.35 5.81 -7.80
C VAL A 16 4.68 4.63 -8.73
N ASN A 17 3.84 4.36 -9.71
CA ASN A 17 4.08 3.26 -10.65
C ASN A 17 5.35 3.45 -11.48
N GLU A 18 5.69 4.68 -11.85
CA GLU A 18 6.97 4.96 -12.52
C GLU A 18 8.15 4.66 -11.60
N ASP A 19 8.07 5.05 -10.33
CA ASP A 19 9.11 4.75 -9.35
C ASP A 19 9.24 3.25 -9.10
N LEU A 20 8.13 2.53 -9.01
CA LEU A 20 8.14 1.08 -8.87
C LEU A 20 8.81 0.41 -10.07
N GLN A 21 8.54 0.88 -11.28
CA GLN A 21 9.16 0.35 -12.49
C GLN A 21 10.70 0.46 -12.44
N SER A 22 11.21 1.53 -11.83
CA SER A 22 12.65 1.72 -11.68
C SER A 22 13.33 0.63 -10.83
N GLY A 23 12.55 -0.04 -9.97
CA GLY A 23 13.05 -1.14 -9.14
C GLY A 23 12.91 -2.52 -9.76
N GLN A 24 12.50 -2.62 -11.03
CA GLN A 24 12.29 -3.91 -11.70
C GLN A 24 13.46 -4.85 -11.51
N GLY A 25 13.18 -6.09 -11.11
CA GLY A 25 14.21 -7.11 -10.87
C GLY A 25 14.82 -7.06 -9.46
N HIS A 26 14.51 -6.04 -8.66
CA HIS A 26 15.09 -5.86 -7.34
C HIS A 26 14.04 -5.70 -6.23
N LEU A 27 12.75 -5.79 -6.56
CA LEU A 27 11.66 -5.67 -5.58
C LEU A 27 11.23 -7.05 -5.11
N PHE A 28 11.27 -7.29 -3.80
CA PHE A 28 10.92 -8.57 -3.21
C PHE A 28 9.67 -8.49 -2.34
N ALA A 29 9.43 -7.35 -1.71
CA ALA A 29 8.31 -7.14 -0.80
C ALA A 29 7.89 -5.68 -0.83
N ALA A 30 6.67 -5.42 -0.40
CA ALA A 30 6.13 -4.07 -0.33
C ALA A 30 5.42 -3.83 0.99
N HIS A 31 5.60 -2.63 1.54
CA HIS A 31 4.77 -2.12 2.62
C HIS A 31 3.55 -1.40 2.03
N LEU A 32 2.40 -1.72 2.56
CA LEU A 32 1.14 -1.05 2.25
C LEU A 32 0.81 -0.14 3.43
N LYS A 33 0.89 1.15 3.20
CA LYS A 33 0.67 2.17 4.22
C LYS A 33 -0.14 3.32 3.66
N GLU A 34 -1.06 3.85 4.46
CA GLU A 34 -1.81 5.04 4.07
C GLU A 34 -1.03 6.30 4.41
N THR A 35 -1.13 7.30 3.53
CA THR A 35 -0.56 8.63 3.75
C THR A 35 -1.51 9.68 3.23
N ILE A 36 -1.30 10.91 3.67
CA ILE A 36 -1.85 12.12 3.06
C ILE A 36 -0.67 13.07 2.79
N PRO A 37 -0.85 14.15 2.02
CA PRO A 37 0.27 15.07 1.77
C PRO A 37 0.93 15.51 3.07
N ASP A 38 2.26 15.40 3.13
CA ASP A 38 3.11 15.73 4.27
C ASP A 38 2.88 14.92 5.56
N HIS A 39 2.03 13.90 5.55
CA HIS A 39 1.80 13.04 6.72
C HIS A 39 2.01 11.58 6.35
N TYR A 40 2.88 10.90 7.08
CA TYR A 40 3.35 9.55 6.78
C TYR A 40 2.88 8.49 7.76
N ARG A 41 2.24 8.89 8.87
CA ARG A 41 1.87 7.99 9.96
C ARG A 41 0.48 8.30 10.47
N GLU A 42 -0.14 7.29 11.11
CA GLU A 42 -1.40 7.44 11.82
C GLU A 42 -2.60 7.82 10.94
N ILE A 43 -2.49 7.57 9.64
CA ILE A 43 -3.59 7.80 8.71
C ILE A 43 -4.37 6.49 8.54
N PRO A 44 -5.65 6.44 8.89
CA PRO A 44 -6.45 5.23 8.69
C PRO A 44 -6.52 4.82 7.23
N PHE A 45 -6.42 3.52 6.97
CA PHE A 45 -6.50 2.99 5.61
C PHE A 45 -7.78 3.44 4.90
N GLY A 46 -7.64 3.85 3.66
CA GLY A 46 -8.75 4.30 2.82
C GLY A 46 -9.12 5.77 2.97
N THR A 47 -8.49 6.49 3.92
CA THR A 47 -8.79 7.92 4.16
C THR A 47 -7.75 8.86 3.55
N GLY A 48 -6.72 8.32 2.92
CA GLY A 48 -5.64 9.12 2.34
C GLY A 48 -5.58 9.04 0.82
N HIS A 49 -4.40 9.28 0.28
CA HIS A 49 -4.17 9.36 -1.17
C HIS A 49 -3.37 8.20 -1.75
N THR A 50 -3.07 7.15 -0.98
CA THR A 50 -2.36 5.98 -1.50
C THR A 50 -3.20 5.28 -2.55
N GLU A 51 -2.59 4.99 -3.69
CA GLU A 51 -3.27 4.38 -4.83
C GLU A 51 -3.13 2.85 -4.80
N TYR A 52 -3.85 2.21 -3.88
CA TYR A 52 -3.69 0.79 -3.58
C TYR A 52 -3.86 -0.10 -4.80
N THR A 53 -4.99 0.01 -5.48
CA THR A 53 -5.30 -0.89 -6.60
C THR A 53 -4.25 -0.77 -7.70
N GLU A 54 -3.95 0.43 -8.14
CA GLU A 54 -3.00 0.68 -9.22
C GLU A 54 -1.60 0.23 -8.84
N ASN A 55 -1.17 0.51 -7.61
CA ASN A 55 0.15 0.17 -7.15
C ASN A 55 0.31 -1.33 -6.91
N ILE A 56 -0.72 -2.00 -6.38
CA ILE A 56 -0.70 -3.45 -6.15
C ILE A 56 -0.66 -4.18 -7.50
N GLU A 57 -1.42 -3.74 -8.47
CA GLU A 57 -1.37 -4.31 -9.83
C GLU A 57 0.02 -4.17 -10.44
N LYS A 58 0.66 -3.01 -10.27
CA LYS A 58 2.02 -2.79 -10.74
C LYS A 58 3.02 -3.69 -10.02
N LEU A 59 2.90 -3.82 -8.70
CA LEU A 59 3.75 -4.71 -7.91
C LEU A 59 3.59 -6.17 -8.33
N LYS A 60 2.37 -6.60 -8.62
CA LYS A 60 2.12 -7.95 -9.16
C LYS A 60 2.84 -8.14 -10.49
N GLU A 61 2.72 -7.18 -11.40
CA GLU A 61 3.41 -7.19 -12.70
C GLU A 61 4.93 -7.33 -12.51
N LEU A 62 5.49 -6.65 -11.51
CA LEU A 62 6.91 -6.69 -11.19
C LEU A 62 7.35 -7.92 -10.39
N GLY A 63 6.44 -8.84 -10.10
CA GLY A 63 6.76 -10.11 -9.44
C GLY A 63 6.70 -10.10 -7.93
N VAL A 64 6.24 -9.02 -7.31
CA VAL A 64 6.12 -8.95 -5.84
C VAL A 64 4.95 -9.80 -5.35
N ARG A 65 5.21 -10.64 -4.34
CA ARG A 65 4.22 -11.57 -3.75
C ARG A 65 4.17 -11.49 -2.24
N MET A 66 4.95 -10.60 -1.61
CA MET A 66 4.98 -10.41 -0.17
C MET A 66 4.58 -8.98 0.15
N PHE A 67 3.53 -8.85 0.97
CA PHE A 67 2.97 -7.55 1.35
C PHE A 67 2.83 -7.47 2.86
N VAL A 68 3.22 -6.33 3.43
CA VAL A 68 3.10 -6.06 4.86
C VAL A 68 2.27 -4.80 5.04
N GLY A 69 1.18 -4.90 5.78
CA GLY A 69 0.42 -3.73 6.17
C GLY A 69 1.16 -2.98 7.28
N GLU A 70 1.49 -1.73 7.05
CA GLU A 70 2.17 -0.89 8.03
C GLU A 70 1.22 0.20 8.52
N PHE A 71 1.03 0.26 9.83
CA PHE A 71 0.26 1.33 10.47
C PHE A 71 0.73 1.49 11.92
N TRP A 72 0.36 2.60 12.54
CA TRP A 72 0.93 3.00 13.81
C TRP A 72 -0.10 2.96 14.91
N TYR A 73 0.35 2.58 16.12
CA TYR A 73 -0.48 2.64 17.31
C TYR A 73 -0.80 4.10 17.64
N THR A 74 -2.10 4.41 17.70
CA THR A 74 -2.59 5.78 17.94
C THR A 74 -2.98 6.03 19.39
N GLY A 75 -2.76 5.06 20.29
CA GLY A 75 -3.21 5.15 21.67
C GLY A 75 -4.63 4.65 21.88
N ASN A 76 -5.28 4.13 20.85
CA ASN A 76 -6.64 3.58 20.94
C ASN A 76 -6.64 2.30 21.79
N LYS A 77 -7.50 2.25 22.82
CA LYS A 77 -7.65 1.05 23.65
C LYS A 77 -8.22 -0.13 22.87
N GLU A 78 -8.95 0.15 21.79
CA GLU A 78 -9.51 -0.84 20.88
C GLU A 78 -8.57 -1.13 19.69
N TRP A 79 -7.27 -1.14 19.94
CA TRP A 79 -6.27 -1.33 18.89
C TRP A 79 -6.41 -2.66 18.13
N LYS A 80 -6.98 -3.68 18.77
CA LYS A 80 -7.24 -4.96 18.08
C LYS A 80 -8.28 -4.80 16.97
N ASN A 81 -9.25 -3.93 17.16
CA ASN A 81 -10.22 -3.60 16.12
C ASN A 81 -9.54 -2.85 14.97
N ASP A 82 -8.60 -1.95 15.28
CA ASP A 82 -7.83 -1.24 14.27
C ASP A 82 -7.02 -2.23 13.41
N VAL A 83 -6.38 -3.22 14.03
CA VAL A 83 -5.65 -4.28 13.31
C VAL A 83 -6.58 -5.08 12.41
N LYS A 84 -7.74 -5.46 12.93
CA LYS A 84 -8.72 -6.24 12.18
C LYS A 84 -9.24 -5.45 10.97
N ASP A 85 -9.59 -4.19 11.17
CA ASP A 85 -10.10 -3.32 10.11
C ASP A 85 -9.06 -3.09 9.04
N ALA A 86 -7.80 -2.89 9.44
CA ALA A 86 -6.68 -2.75 8.51
C ALA A 86 -6.49 -4.02 7.67
N ALA A 87 -6.54 -5.19 8.30
CA ALA A 87 -6.41 -6.47 7.60
C ALA A 87 -7.53 -6.66 6.59
N LEU A 88 -8.77 -6.33 6.94
CA LEU A 88 -9.91 -6.42 6.03
C LEU A 88 -9.75 -5.47 4.84
N PHE A 89 -9.37 -4.23 5.10
CA PHE A 89 -9.15 -3.25 4.04
C PHE A 89 -8.10 -3.75 3.05
N LEU A 90 -6.96 -4.22 3.55
CA LEU A 90 -5.87 -4.67 2.69
C LEU A 90 -6.23 -5.94 1.93
N ARG A 91 -6.94 -6.89 2.53
CA ARG A 91 -7.44 -8.07 1.81
C ARG A 91 -8.39 -7.68 0.69
N ASN A 92 -9.27 -6.72 0.94
CA ASN A 92 -10.18 -6.23 -0.10
C ASN A 92 -9.46 -5.57 -1.28
N LYS A 93 -8.22 -5.10 -1.07
CA LYS A 93 -7.38 -4.54 -2.14
C LYS A 93 -6.50 -5.60 -2.81
N LEU A 94 -6.00 -6.56 -2.05
CA LEU A 94 -5.08 -7.59 -2.54
C LEU A 94 -5.81 -8.73 -3.25
N ASP A 95 -6.87 -9.26 -2.65
CA ASP A 95 -7.54 -10.45 -3.15
C ASP A 95 -8.03 -10.30 -4.60
N PRO A 96 -8.69 -9.20 -5.01
CA PRO A 96 -9.11 -9.06 -6.39
C PRO A 96 -7.96 -9.09 -7.41
N VAL A 97 -6.78 -8.61 -7.01
CA VAL A 97 -5.61 -8.56 -7.90
C VAL A 97 -4.95 -9.93 -8.03
N PHE A 98 -4.90 -10.70 -6.93
CA PHE A 98 -4.21 -11.99 -6.88
C PHE A 98 -5.14 -13.20 -6.99
N GLU A 99 -6.45 -13.00 -7.06
CA GLU A 99 -7.41 -14.06 -7.21
C GLU A 99 -7.27 -14.71 -8.60
N GLU A 100 -7.00 -16.01 -8.62
CA GLU A 100 -6.99 -16.75 -9.89
C GLU A 100 -8.42 -16.89 -10.41
N VAL A 101 -8.66 -16.34 -11.61
CA VAL A 101 -9.91 -16.60 -12.30
C VAL A 101 -9.83 -18.00 -12.88
N THR A 102 -10.35 -18.98 -12.14
CA THR A 102 -10.58 -20.30 -12.71
C THR A 102 -11.78 -20.18 -13.67
N ALA A 103 -11.46 -20.27 -14.93
CA ALA A 103 -12.50 -20.36 -15.93
C ALA A 103 -13.24 -21.71 -15.81
#